data_65925143f727e4e8e44a8d0f9768039e
#
_entry.id   65925143f727e4e8e44a8d0f9768039e
#
_cell.length_a   1.000
_cell.length_b   1.000
_cell.length_c   1.000
_cell.angle_alpha   90.00
_cell.angle_beta   90.00
_cell.angle_gamma   90.00
#
_symmetry.space_group_name_H-M   'P 1'
#
loop_
_entity.id
_entity.type
_entity.pdbx_description
1 polymer ?
#
loop_
_entity_poly.entity_id
_entity_poly.type
_entity_poly.pdbx_seq_one_letter_code
_entity_poly.pdbx_strand_id
1 'polypeptide(L)'
;MKAKLGIAPIAWWNDDLAELSDDVSLEECLRQASVAGFTGMETGRRFPMDMAELGPILAKYGISVCGGWFSGLLLDGDIEVEKDRIAQQHAFFKAAKAPCIVYGETARSVQGIKSAPLATKPKLTEAEVAVYGRKISDFADWCAKNGMPISYHHHMAAVIETEAELDLFMKHSTVPLLFRKLLSCLLSSISFSEK
;
A
#
# COMPACT_ATOMS: atom_id res chain seq x y z
N MET A 1 23.44 -7.85 8.05
CA MET A 1 22.73 -6.78 7.34
C MET A 1 21.75 -6.17 8.32
N LYS A 2 21.83 -4.86 8.63
CA LYS A 2 20.82 -4.21 9.48
C LYS A 2 19.57 -3.96 8.64
N ALA A 3 18.40 -4.34 9.12
CA ALA A 3 17.12 -4.04 8.48
C ALA A 3 16.92 -2.51 8.44
N LYS A 4 16.44 -2.00 7.31
CA LYS A 4 15.98 -0.62 7.21
C LYS A 4 14.52 -0.58 7.64
N LEU A 5 14.17 0.40 8.47
CA LEU A 5 12.81 0.57 8.96
C LEU A 5 12.10 1.64 8.14
N GLY A 6 10.92 1.30 7.66
CA GLY A 6 9.98 2.23 7.01
C GLY A 6 8.71 2.38 7.85
N ILE A 7 8.01 3.51 7.67
CA ILE A 7 6.74 3.79 8.35
C ILE A 7 5.76 4.42 7.37
N ALA A 8 4.47 4.13 7.53
CA ALA A 8 3.40 4.81 6.80
C ALA A 8 2.99 6.10 7.53
N PRO A 9 2.66 7.19 6.81
CA PRO A 9 2.28 8.46 7.41
C PRO A 9 0.92 8.42 8.13
N ILE A 10 0.17 7.34 7.99
CA ILE A 10 -1.14 7.13 8.62
C ILE A 10 -1.07 7.25 10.17
N ALA A 11 0.13 7.16 10.76
CA ALA A 11 0.34 7.42 12.18
C ALA A 11 0.14 8.91 12.55
N TRP A 12 0.22 9.84 11.60
CA TRP A 12 0.09 11.29 11.81
C TRP A 12 -1.18 11.86 11.20
N TRP A 13 -1.66 11.31 10.10
CA TRP A 13 -2.93 11.72 9.47
C TRP A 13 -3.59 10.54 8.76
N ASN A 14 -4.92 10.59 8.68
CA ASN A 14 -5.72 9.55 8.04
C ASN A 14 -6.04 9.96 6.61
N ASP A 15 -5.66 9.14 5.63
CA ASP A 15 -5.92 9.43 4.21
C ASP A 15 -7.34 9.06 3.78
N ASP A 16 -8.00 8.12 4.47
CA ASP A 16 -9.40 7.73 4.22
C ASP A 16 -10.41 8.71 4.87
N LEU A 17 -10.06 9.25 6.05
CA LEU A 17 -10.89 10.13 6.85
C LEU A 17 -10.07 11.38 7.25
N ALA A 18 -9.83 12.26 6.28
CA ALA A 18 -8.94 13.40 6.41
C ALA A 18 -9.29 14.35 7.57
N GLU A 19 -10.57 14.38 7.96
CA GLU A 19 -11.05 15.20 9.07
C GLU A 19 -10.62 14.74 10.46
N LEU A 20 -10.09 13.51 10.60
CA LEU A 20 -9.71 12.98 11.93
C LEU A 20 -8.35 13.49 12.42
N SER A 21 -7.46 13.87 11.52
CA SER A 21 -6.14 14.39 11.88
C SER A 21 -5.54 15.11 10.69
N ASP A 22 -5.47 16.43 10.72
CA ASP A 22 -4.97 17.27 9.64
C ASP A 22 -4.07 18.42 10.10
N ASP A 23 -3.61 18.35 11.34
CA ASP A 23 -2.87 19.40 12.03
C ASP A 23 -1.35 19.24 11.96
N VAL A 24 -0.84 18.04 11.61
CA VAL A 24 0.60 17.78 11.53
C VAL A 24 1.13 18.04 10.10
N SER A 25 2.13 18.89 9.97
CA SER A 25 2.78 19.15 8.68
C SER A 25 3.62 17.97 8.19
N LEU A 26 3.90 17.91 6.88
CA LEU A 26 4.80 16.90 6.30
C LEU A 26 6.19 16.96 6.95
N GLU A 27 6.74 18.15 7.14
CA GLU A 27 8.08 18.31 7.73
C GLU A 27 8.12 17.82 9.18
N GLU A 28 7.08 18.08 9.98
CA GLU A 28 7.01 17.58 11.36
C GLU A 28 6.86 16.05 11.41
N CYS A 29 6.06 15.47 10.52
CA CYS A 29 5.95 14.02 10.36
C CYS A 29 7.32 13.39 10.05
N LEU A 30 8.05 13.92 9.05
CA LEU A 30 9.37 13.45 8.66
C LEU A 30 10.39 13.61 9.81
N ARG A 31 10.35 14.73 10.53
CA ARG A 31 11.20 14.97 11.68
C ARG A 31 10.99 13.92 12.78
N GLN A 32 9.75 13.66 13.14
CA GLN A 32 9.40 12.67 14.17
C GLN A 32 9.81 11.26 13.75
N ALA A 33 9.53 10.87 12.50
CA ALA A 33 9.95 9.58 11.96
C ALA A 33 11.48 9.39 11.98
N SER A 34 12.23 10.44 11.59
CA SER A 34 13.71 10.44 11.64
C SER A 34 14.23 10.27 13.07
N VAL A 35 13.67 11.03 14.04
CA VAL A 35 14.04 10.92 15.46
C VAL A 35 13.73 9.53 16.02
N ALA A 36 12.65 8.90 15.57
CA ALA A 36 12.29 7.52 15.95
C ALA A 36 13.18 6.45 15.29
N GLY A 37 14.09 6.84 14.37
CA GLY A 37 15.04 5.93 13.73
C GLY A 37 14.56 5.30 12.42
N PHE A 38 13.45 5.77 11.86
CA PHE A 38 13.02 5.35 10.53
C PHE A 38 13.87 6.01 9.45
N THR A 39 14.19 5.24 8.41
CA THR A 39 14.96 5.69 7.24
C THR A 39 14.16 5.65 5.95
N GLY A 40 12.93 5.14 6.00
CA GLY A 40 11.98 5.10 4.90
C GLY A 40 10.60 5.55 5.35
N MET A 41 9.84 6.13 4.42
CA MET A 41 8.44 6.48 4.63
C MET A 41 7.64 6.20 3.37
N GLU A 42 6.45 5.65 3.54
CA GLU A 42 5.46 5.59 2.46
C GLU A 42 4.92 6.99 2.18
N THR A 43 4.56 7.27 0.94
CA THR A 43 3.91 8.53 0.61
C THR A 43 2.42 8.48 0.98
N GLY A 44 1.89 9.63 1.37
CA GLY A 44 0.46 9.87 1.58
C GLY A 44 0.04 11.17 0.89
N ARG A 45 -1.20 11.59 1.07
CA ARG A 45 -1.83 12.74 0.38
C ARG A 45 -1.10 14.08 0.51
N ARG A 46 -0.24 14.24 1.51
CA ARG A 46 0.53 15.48 1.75
C ARG A 46 1.88 15.51 1.07
N PHE A 47 2.27 14.43 0.41
CA PHE A 47 3.56 14.36 -0.27
C PHE A 47 3.46 14.96 -1.67
N PRO A 48 4.35 15.89 -2.05
CA PRO A 48 4.49 16.29 -3.43
C PRO A 48 4.78 15.08 -4.33
N MET A 49 4.08 14.97 -5.44
CA MET A 49 4.27 13.89 -6.43
C MET A 49 5.30 14.28 -7.49
N ASP A 50 6.29 15.07 -7.11
CA ASP A 50 7.47 15.44 -7.90
C ASP A 50 8.72 15.31 -7.04
N MET A 51 9.69 14.50 -7.47
CA MET A 51 10.95 14.31 -6.78
C MET A 51 11.87 15.54 -6.80
N ALA A 52 11.66 16.47 -7.73
CA ALA A 52 12.38 17.75 -7.70
C ALA A 52 11.98 18.61 -6.49
N GLU A 53 10.72 18.53 -6.08
CA GLU A 53 10.18 19.20 -4.90
C GLU A 53 10.41 18.36 -3.63
N LEU A 54 10.03 17.09 -3.67
CA LEU A 54 10.05 16.21 -2.50
C LEU A 54 11.48 15.82 -2.05
N GLY A 55 12.38 15.62 -3.00
CA GLY A 55 13.74 15.13 -2.71
C GLY A 55 14.51 15.99 -1.72
N PRO A 56 14.57 17.33 -1.88
CA PRO A 56 15.20 18.23 -0.91
C PRO A 56 14.57 18.17 0.49
N ILE A 57 13.24 18.00 0.57
CA ILE A 57 12.52 17.88 1.85
C ILE A 57 12.94 16.59 2.57
N LEU A 58 12.91 15.46 1.89
CA LEU A 58 13.30 14.17 2.45
C LEU A 58 14.76 14.13 2.90
N ALA A 59 15.65 14.77 2.13
CA ALA A 59 17.07 14.80 2.42
C ALA A 59 17.41 15.49 3.76
N LYS A 60 16.63 16.50 4.18
CA LYS A 60 16.79 17.17 5.48
C LYS A 60 16.67 16.20 6.65
N TYR A 61 15.89 15.15 6.50
CA TYR A 61 15.56 14.20 7.58
C TYR A 61 16.19 12.82 7.38
N GLY A 62 16.98 12.61 6.32
CA GLY A 62 17.60 11.33 6.02
C GLY A 62 16.59 10.21 5.71
N ILE A 63 15.41 10.58 5.22
CA ILE A 63 14.33 9.65 4.87
C ILE A 63 14.28 9.46 3.35
N SER A 64 13.96 8.25 2.91
CA SER A 64 13.70 7.91 1.51
C SER A 64 12.27 7.41 1.33
N VAL A 65 11.72 7.53 0.11
CA VAL A 65 10.43 6.92 -0.22
C VAL A 65 10.60 5.39 -0.22
N CYS A 66 9.80 4.68 0.56
CA CYS A 66 9.82 3.21 0.60
C CYS A 66 8.58 2.56 -0.03
N GLY A 67 7.65 3.33 -0.56
CA GLY A 67 6.43 2.91 -1.22
C GLY A 67 5.34 3.97 -1.09
N GLY A 68 4.13 3.59 -1.43
CA GLY A 68 2.93 4.39 -1.24
C GLY A 68 1.73 3.70 -1.87
N TRP A 69 0.56 4.09 -1.42
CA TRP A 69 -0.70 3.46 -1.76
C TRP A 69 -1.16 3.83 -3.18
N PHE A 70 -1.65 2.84 -3.92
CA PHE A 70 -2.44 3.01 -5.12
C PHE A 70 -3.79 2.31 -4.99
N SER A 71 -4.88 3.07 -5.14
CA SER A 71 -6.25 2.57 -5.13
C SER A 71 -6.60 1.93 -6.47
N GLY A 72 -6.48 0.61 -6.54
CA GLY A 72 -6.79 -0.18 -7.73
C GLY A 72 -8.29 -0.33 -7.96
N LEU A 73 -8.67 -0.46 -9.23
CA LEU A 73 -10.04 -0.76 -9.67
C LEU A 73 -10.07 -1.90 -10.70
N LEU A 74 -9.05 -2.75 -10.69
CA LEU A 74 -8.85 -3.77 -11.72
C LEU A 74 -9.87 -4.91 -11.61
N LEU A 75 -10.46 -5.14 -10.45
CA LEU A 75 -11.50 -6.16 -10.26
C LEU A 75 -12.61 -6.01 -11.32
N ASP A 76 -13.15 -4.81 -11.43
CA ASP A 76 -14.24 -4.49 -12.36
C ASP A 76 -13.74 -3.77 -13.63
N GLY A 77 -12.45 -3.35 -13.64
CA GLY A 77 -11.85 -2.55 -14.69
C GLY A 77 -11.11 -3.37 -15.75
N ASP A 78 -10.57 -2.64 -16.71
CA ASP A 78 -9.70 -3.15 -17.77
C ASP A 78 -8.22 -2.87 -17.45
N ILE A 79 -7.31 -3.75 -17.86
CA ILE A 79 -5.87 -3.62 -17.61
C ILE A 79 -5.29 -2.38 -18.27
N GLU A 80 -5.71 -2.03 -19.48
CA GLU A 80 -5.16 -0.84 -20.18
C GLU A 80 -5.59 0.43 -19.45
N VAL A 81 -6.84 0.50 -18.99
CA VAL A 81 -7.33 1.62 -18.17
C VAL A 81 -6.53 1.72 -16.87
N GLU A 82 -6.24 0.58 -16.23
CA GLU A 82 -5.48 0.59 -14.98
C GLU A 82 -4.02 1.01 -15.17
N LYS A 83 -3.41 0.67 -16.32
CA LYS A 83 -2.08 1.16 -16.72
C LYS A 83 -2.05 2.68 -16.84
N ASP A 84 -3.07 3.27 -17.46
CA ASP A 84 -3.19 4.73 -17.58
C ASP A 84 -3.38 5.38 -16.21
N ARG A 85 -4.19 4.79 -15.34
CA ARG A 85 -4.45 5.29 -13.99
C ARG A 85 -3.19 5.31 -13.11
N ILE A 86 -2.36 4.27 -13.17
CA ILE A 86 -1.14 4.17 -12.35
C ILE A 86 0.04 4.96 -12.94
N ALA A 87 -0.01 5.40 -14.19
CA ALA A 87 1.13 5.91 -14.93
C ALA A 87 1.91 7.01 -14.19
N GLN A 88 1.23 7.99 -13.61
CA GLN A 88 1.86 9.08 -12.86
C GLN A 88 2.59 8.56 -11.62
N GLN A 89 1.92 7.74 -10.80
CA GLN A 89 2.53 7.17 -9.59
C GLN A 89 3.66 6.20 -9.93
N HIS A 90 3.50 5.41 -11.00
CA HIS A 90 4.54 4.52 -11.50
C HIS A 90 5.83 5.30 -11.85
N ALA A 91 5.70 6.40 -12.60
CA ALA A 91 6.83 7.27 -12.94
C ALA A 91 7.46 7.92 -11.70
N PHE A 92 6.63 8.43 -10.78
CA PHE A 92 7.09 9.04 -9.53
C PHE A 92 7.86 8.05 -8.65
N PHE A 93 7.31 6.87 -8.35
CA PHE A 93 7.98 5.89 -7.48
C PHE A 93 9.25 5.33 -8.13
N LYS A 94 9.28 5.21 -9.45
CA LYS A 94 10.49 4.86 -10.20
C LYS A 94 11.58 5.93 -10.04
N ALA A 95 11.24 7.22 -10.16
CA ALA A 95 12.16 8.33 -9.93
C ALA A 95 12.63 8.38 -8.46
N ALA A 96 11.75 8.10 -7.51
CA ALA A 96 12.05 8.01 -6.09
C ALA A 96 12.90 6.78 -5.71
N LYS A 97 13.09 5.83 -6.63
CA LYS A 97 13.77 4.53 -6.39
C LYS A 97 13.11 3.74 -5.27
N ALA A 98 11.80 3.84 -5.15
CA ALA A 98 11.03 3.06 -4.19
C ALA A 98 11.10 1.57 -4.56
N PRO A 99 11.05 0.64 -3.60
CA PRO A 99 11.08 -0.80 -3.86
C PRO A 99 9.82 -1.33 -4.56
N CYS A 100 8.66 -0.75 -4.29
CA CYS A 100 7.39 -1.12 -4.92
C CYS A 100 6.31 -0.05 -4.71
N ILE A 101 5.21 -0.18 -5.44
CA ILE A 101 3.94 0.50 -5.18
C ILE A 101 3.05 -0.45 -4.36
N VAL A 102 2.40 0.04 -3.33
CA VAL A 102 1.42 -0.71 -2.54
C VAL A 102 0.07 -0.65 -3.27
N TYR A 103 -0.33 -1.75 -3.88
CA TYR A 103 -1.59 -1.86 -4.61
C TYR A 103 -2.68 -2.42 -3.71
N GLY A 104 -3.72 -1.65 -3.43
CA GLY A 104 -4.93 -2.11 -2.77
C GLY A 104 -6.13 -2.07 -3.72
N GLU A 105 -6.86 -3.20 -3.86
CA GLU A 105 -8.09 -3.22 -4.65
C GLU A 105 -9.21 -2.52 -3.90
N THR A 106 -9.74 -1.45 -4.48
CA THR A 106 -10.80 -0.65 -3.88
C THR A 106 -12.16 -0.76 -4.59
N ALA A 107 -12.21 -1.44 -5.75
CA ALA A 107 -13.48 -1.73 -6.40
C ALA A 107 -14.38 -2.53 -5.45
N ARG A 108 -15.62 -2.12 -5.34
CA ARG A 108 -16.63 -2.69 -4.44
C ARG A 108 -16.28 -2.61 -2.93
N SER A 109 -15.15 -1.96 -2.55
CA SER A 109 -14.77 -1.80 -1.13
C SER A 109 -15.75 -0.90 -0.39
N VAL A 110 -15.95 -1.15 0.91
CA VAL A 110 -16.73 -0.28 1.80
C VAL A 110 -15.86 0.49 2.79
N GLN A 111 -14.52 0.42 2.67
CA GLN A 111 -13.57 1.03 3.63
C GLN A 111 -13.72 2.55 3.77
N GLY A 112 -14.05 3.27 2.70
CA GLY A 112 -14.24 4.73 2.73
C GLY A 112 -15.67 5.17 3.08
N ILE A 113 -16.56 4.27 3.48
CA ILE A 113 -17.97 4.55 3.74
C ILE A 113 -18.25 4.47 5.24
N LYS A 114 -18.20 5.61 5.96
CA LYS A 114 -18.41 5.68 7.42
C LYS A 114 -19.68 4.96 7.91
N SER A 115 -20.75 5.00 7.14
CA SER A 115 -22.04 4.42 7.50
C SER A 115 -22.17 2.94 7.16
N ALA A 116 -21.24 2.37 6.40
CA ALA A 116 -21.29 0.97 6.01
C ALA A 116 -20.68 0.07 7.10
N PRO A 117 -21.43 -0.90 7.66
CA PRO A 117 -20.83 -1.88 8.54
C PRO A 117 -19.78 -2.72 7.77
N LEU A 118 -18.64 -3.01 8.38
CA LEU A 118 -17.59 -3.82 7.75
C LEU A 118 -18.09 -5.21 7.32
N ALA A 119 -19.10 -5.75 8.01
CA ALA A 119 -19.73 -7.01 7.65
C ALA A 119 -20.46 -6.98 6.29
N THR A 120 -20.71 -5.79 5.72
CA THR A 120 -21.32 -5.62 4.40
C THR A 120 -20.31 -5.60 3.26
N LYS A 121 -19.04 -5.84 3.55
CA LYS A 121 -18.02 -5.94 2.51
C LYS A 121 -18.40 -6.94 1.42
N PRO A 122 -18.00 -6.72 0.16
CA PRO A 122 -18.30 -7.65 -0.92
C PRO A 122 -17.59 -8.99 -0.69
N LYS A 123 -18.22 -10.05 -1.19
CA LYS A 123 -17.64 -11.40 -1.22
C LYS A 123 -17.57 -11.86 -2.67
N LEU A 124 -16.41 -12.30 -3.08
CA LEU A 124 -16.19 -12.85 -4.41
C LEU A 124 -16.47 -14.35 -4.41
N THR A 125 -17.05 -14.83 -5.50
CA THR A 125 -17.05 -16.27 -5.82
C THR A 125 -15.65 -16.72 -6.22
N GLU A 126 -15.36 -18.02 -6.14
CA GLU A 126 -14.07 -18.57 -6.59
C GLU A 126 -13.80 -18.25 -8.06
N ALA A 127 -14.83 -18.27 -8.91
CA ALA A 127 -14.71 -17.90 -10.33
C ALA A 127 -14.28 -16.43 -10.52
N GLU A 128 -14.83 -15.49 -9.73
CA GLU A 128 -14.42 -14.08 -9.74
C GLU A 128 -13.00 -13.93 -9.24
N VAL A 129 -12.62 -14.62 -8.16
CA VAL A 129 -11.24 -14.61 -7.64
C VAL A 129 -10.27 -15.13 -8.69
N ALA A 130 -10.62 -16.20 -9.42
CA ALA A 130 -9.75 -16.75 -10.46
C ALA A 130 -9.58 -15.79 -11.66
N VAL A 131 -10.62 -15.05 -12.04
CA VAL A 131 -10.53 -14.03 -13.09
C VAL A 131 -9.68 -12.85 -12.62
N TYR A 132 -9.97 -12.32 -11.43
CA TYR A 132 -9.25 -11.21 -10.85
C TYR A 132 -7.78 -11.54 -10.61
N GLY A 133 -7.48 -12.73 -10.06
CA GLY A 133 -6.12 -13.19 -9.79
C GLY A 133 -5.23 -13.22 -11.04
N ARG A 134 -5.78 -13.63 -12.19
CA ARG A 134 -5.06 -13.56 -13.48
C ARG A 134 -4.82 -12.11 -13.90
N LYS A 135 -5.87 -11.26 -13.87
CA LYS A 135 -5.74 -9.84 -14.23
C LYS A 135 -4.66 -9.12 -13.44
N ILE A 136 -4.68 -9.27 -12.11
CA ILE A 136 -3.69 -8.60 -11.25
C ILE A 136 -2.28 -9.17 -11.45
N SER A 137 -2.15 -10.45 -11.79
CA SER A 137 -0.84 -11.04 -12.11
C SER A 137 -0.27 -10.43 -13.39
N ASP A 138 -1.07 -10.33 -14.45
CA ASP A 138 -0.67 -9.73 -15.72
C ASP A 138 -0.31 -8.24 -15.54
N PHE A 139 -1.06 -7.53 -14.74
CA PHE A 139 -0.79 -6.13 -14.41
C PHE A 139 0.49 -5.96 -13.58
N ALA A 140 0.71 -6.82 -12.58
CA ALA A 140 1.93 -6.81 -11.77
C ALA A 140 3.18 -7.11 -12.61
N ASP A 141 3.09 -8.07 -13.52
CA ASP A 141 4.13 -8.39 -14.48
C ASP A 141 4.46 -7.20 -15.38
N TRP A 142 3.43 -6.50 -15.87
CA TRP A 142 3.64 -5.30 -16.66
C TRP A 142 4.34 -4.20 -15.86
N CYS A 143 3.90 -3.94 -14.63
CA CYS A 143 4.53 -2.96 -13.75
C CYS A 143 6.01 -3.28 -13.51
N ALA A 144 6.32 -4.53 -13.19
CA ALA A 144 7.70 -4.98 -12.95
C ALA A 144 8.58 -4.85 -14.22
N LYS A 145 8.08 -5.26 -15.38
CA LYS A 145 8.78 -5.14 -16.68
C LYS A 145 9.06 -3.68 -17.04
N ASN A 146 8.21 -2.74 -16.60
CA ASN A 146 8.41 -1.31 -16.80
C ASN A 146 9.23 -0.63 -15.69
N GLY A 147 9.78 -1.42 -14.75
CA GLY A 147 10.78 -1.00 -13.76
C GLY A 147 10.23 -0.42 -12.47
N MET A 148 8.93 -0.63 -12.17
CA MET A 148 8.35 -0.31 -10.87
C MET A 148 7.32 -1.39 -10.49
N PRO A 149 7.71 -2.41 -9.70
CA PRO A 149 6.81 -3.48 -9.30
C PRO A 149 5.72 -2.98 -8.34
N ILE A 150 4.60 -3.68 -8.32
CA ILE A 150 3.57 -3.55 -7.29
C ILE A 150 3.69 -4.68 -6.27
N SER A 151 3.22 -4.42 -5.04
CA SER A 151 2.95 -5.43 -4.03
C SER A 151 1.50 -5.32 -3.58
N TYR A 152 0.77 -6.42 -3.63
CA TYR A 152 -0.65 -6.44 -3.26
C TYR A 152 -0.83 -6.34 -1.75
N HIS A 153 -1.66 -5.40 -1.32
CA HIS A 153 -2.07 -5.21 0.06
C HIS A 153 -3.55 -5.62 0.20
N HIS A 154 -3.81 -6.73 0.87
CA HIS A 154 -5.17 -7.09 1.27
C HIS A 154 -5.62 -6.13 2.37
N HIS A 155 -6.85 -5.65 2.31
CA HIS A 155 -7.31 -4.59 3.19
C HIS A 155 -8.64 -4.91 3.85
N MET A 156 -8.82 -4.42 5.08
CA MET A 156 -10.09 -4.47 5.78
C MET A 156 -11.19 -3.83 4.93
N ALA A 157 -12.36 -4.46 4.90
CA ALA A 157 -13.52 -4.03 4.11
C ALA A 157 -13.35 -4.08 2.59
N ALA A 158 -12.26 -4.62 2.07
CA ALA A 158 -12.02 -4.87 0.65
C ALA A 158 -12.42 -6.31 0.25
N VAL A 159 -12.36 -6.61 -1.02
CA VAL A 159 -12.75 -7.92 -1.59
C VAL A 159 -11.87 -9.08 -1.12
N ILE A 160 -10.61 -8.80 -0.80
CA ILE A 160 -9.66 -9.75 -0.19
C ILE A 160 -9.26 -9.18 1.17
N GLU A 161 -9.75 -9.79 2.24
CA GLU A 161 -9.52 -9.34 3.62
C GLU A 161 -9.09 -10.50 4.53
N THR A 162 -9.87 -11.58 4.55
CA THR A 162 -9.65 -12.69 5.47
C THR A 162 -8.56 -13.65 4.98
N GLU A 163 -8.01 -14.44 5.89
CA GLU A 163 -7.02 -15.48 5.55
C GLU A 163 -7.54 -16.44 4.46
N ALA A 164 -8.78 -16.89 4.58
CA ALA A 164 -9.37 -17.79 3.59
C ALA A 164 -9.52 -17.16 2.20
N GLU A 165 -9.90 -15.87 2.14
CA GLU A 165 -9.96 -15.11 0.88
C GLU A 165 -8.57 -14.90 0.30
N LEU A 166 -7.58 -14.60 1.14
CA LEU A 166 -6.20 -14.43 0.72
C LEU A 166 -5.61 -15.74 0.20
N ASP A 167 -5.84 -16.86 0.88
CA ASP A 167 -5.37 -18.18 0.44
C ASP A 167 -6.01 -18.58 -0.90
N LEU A 168 -7.30 -18.31 -1.08
CA LEU A 168 -7.97 -18.53 -2.36
C LEU A 168 -7.40 -17.63 -3.46
N PHE A 169 -7.20 -16.34 -3.17
CA PHE A 169 -6.59 -15.39 -4.09
C PHE A 169 -5.19 -15.83 -4.53
N MET A 170 -4.36 -16.30 -3.60
CA MET A 170 -3.00 -16.76 -3.89
C MET A 170 -2.92 -18.06 -4.69
N LYS A 171 -3.99 -18.85 -4.75
CA LYS A 171 -4.09 -19.99 -5.68
C LYS A 171 -4.23 -19.54 -7.13
N HIS A 172 -4.76 -18.35 -7.36
CA HIS A 172 -5.09 -17.82 -8.68
C HIS A 172 -4.24 -16.62 -9.10
N SER A 173 -3.30 -16.17 -8.25
CA SER A 173 -2.49 -14.98 -8.46
C SER A 173 -1.02 -15.24 -8.17
N THR A 174 -0.14 -14.61 -8.94
CA THR A 174 1.32 -14.58 -8.73
C THR A 174 1.81 -13.22 -8.24
N VAL A 175 0.90 -12.26 -8.00
CA VAL A 175 1.28 -10.92 -7.53
C VAL A 175 1.99 -11.01 -6.18
N PRO A 176 3.11 -10.28 -5.95
CA PRO A 176 3.77 -10.26 -4.66
C PRO A 176 2.86 -9.68 -3.57
N LEU A 177 2.83 -10.31 -2.40
CA LEU A 177 2.11 -9.80 -1.23
C LEU A 177 3.01 -8.94 -0.35
N LEU A 178 2.50 -7.81 0.11
CA LEU A 178 3.26 -6.89 0.97
C LEU A 178 3.46 -7.44 2.39
N PHE A 179 2.49 -8.17 2.97
CA PHE A 179 2.45 -8.48 4.39
C PHE A 179 2.40 -9.94 4.81
N ARG A 180 2.44 -10.92 3.91
CA ARG A 180 2.34 -12.33 4.32
C ARG A 180 3.44 -12.76 5.31
N LYS A 181 4.61 -12.11 5.29
CA LYS A 181 5.73 -12.38 6.22
C LYS A 181 5.80 -11.46 7.43
N LEU A 182 5.19 -10.27 7.40
CA LEU A 182 5.29 -9.31 8.50
C LEU A 182 4.36 -9.64 9.67
N LEU A 183 3.16 -10.18 9.44
CA LEU A 183 2.27 -10.59 10.53
C LEU A 183 2.89 -11.73 11.36
N SER A 184 3.55 -12.70 10.74
CA SER A 184 4.24 -13.75 11.46
C SER A 184 5.49 -13.25 12.22
N CYS A 185 6.21 -12.26 11.69
CA CYS A 185 7.35 -11.66 12.38
C CYS A 185 6.93 -10.71 13.52
N LEU A 186 5.86 -9.94 13.37
CA LEU A 186 5.35 -9.07 14.43
C LEU A 186 4.73 -9.87 15.58
N LEU A 187 3.99 -10.92 15.28
CA LEU A 187 3.40 -11.80 16.31
C LEU A 187 4.44 -12.67 17.04
N SER A 188 5.53 -13.05 16.37
CA SER A 188 6.64 -13.78 17.01
C SER A 188 7.59 -12.88 17.82
N SER A 189 7.54 -11.55 17.60
CA SER A 189 8.38 -10.58 18.33
C SER A 189 7.68 -9.96 19.54
N ILE A 190 6.36 -10.16 19.69
CA ILE A 190 5.60 -9.78 20.89
C ILE A 190 5.43 -11.02 21.75
N SER A 191 6.54 -11.56 22.27
CA SER A 191 6.48 -12.37 23.46
C SER A 191 6.35 -11.42 24.65
N PHE A 192 5.16 -11.24 25.17
CA PHE A 192 4.97 -10.67 26.49
C PHE A 192 5.68 -11.56 27.49
N SER A 193 6.81 -11.13 28.01
CA SER A 193 7.35 -11.69 29.22
C SER A 193 6.46 -11.17 30.36
N GLU A 194 5.53 -11.99 30.81
CA GLU A 194 4.93 -11.80 32.13
C GLU A 194 6.04 -11.87 33.18
N LYS A 195 6.25 -10.76 33.86
CA LYS A 195 6.83 -10.69 35.20
C LYS A 195 5.95 -9.84 36.07
#